data_1a31f33818d2c01f7c29ffdca9dbab47
#
_entry.id   1a31f33818d2c01f7c29ffdca9dbab47
#
_cell.length_a   1.000
_cell.length_b   1.000
_cell.length_c   1.000
_cell.angle_alpha   90.00
_cell.angle_beta   90.00
_cell.angle_gamma   90.00
#
_symmetry.space_group_name_H-M   'P 1'
#
loop_
_entity.id
_entity.type
_entity.pdbx_description
1 polymer ?
#
loop_
_entity_poly.entity_id
_entity_poly.type
_entity_poly.pdbx_seq_one_letter_code
_entity_poly.pdbx_strand_id
1 'polypeptide(L)'
;MSGKKYYSASEDYEQKLKRVMERFGVSDYRYDWNRSETYVEFCYKGQWYHFENNFDKANRAYEKTHKRIVYVSDLFAQIVLALESLARLTEQGLYELSYWIEGMKMLPPASSVPACFAALGFDHIPDTEEELKQRFRQLAKVAHPDGGGSEEQFQVLKRNYLECQAYMLEKS
;
A
#
# COMPACT_ATOMS: atom_id res chain seq x y z
N MET A 1 18.87 -28.35 28.10
CA MET A 1 17.78 -27.81 27.24
C MET A 1 17.88 -26.30 27.26
N SER A 2 18.49 -25.73 26.23
CA SER A 2 18.67 -24.26 26.14
C SER A 2 17.40 -23.66 25.58
N GLY A 3 16.63 -22.96 26.44
CA GLY A 3 15.46 -22.21 25.99
C GLY A 3 15.90 -21.09 25.04
N LYS A 4 15.52 -21.16 23.78
CA LYS A 4 15.66 -20.06 22.84
C LYS A 4 14.96 -18.83 23.43
N LYS A 5 15.71 -17.77 23.71
CA LYS A 5 15.17 -16.48 24.09
C LYS A 5 14.39 -15.91 22.89
N TYR A 6 13.08 -15.93 22.96
CA TYR A 6 12.13 -15.53 21.91
C TYR A 6 12.26 -14.07 21.45
N TYR A 7 12.94 -13.21 22.23
CA TYR A 7 13.10 -11.78 21.92
C TYR A 7 14.37 -11.45 21.13
N SER A 8 15.39 -12.30 21.14
CA SER A 8 16.65 -12.03 20.43
C SER A 8 16.57 -12.27 18.93
N ALA A 9 15.64 -13.10 18.45
CA ALA A 9 15.54 -13.39 17.02
C ALA A 9 14.91 -12.25 16.21
N SER A 10 14.01 -11.44 16.81
CA SER A 10 13.42 -10.29 16.11
C SER A 10 14.43 -9.15 15.97
N GLU A 11 15.19 -8.83 17.02
CA GLU A 11 16.22 -7.78 16.98
C GLU A 11 17.28 -8.06 15.91
N ASP A 12 17.70 -9.32 15.76
CA ASP A 12 18.66 -9.71 14.72
C ASP A 12 18.10 -9.47 13.31
N TYR A 13 16.81 -9.76 13.08
CA TYR A 13 16.18 -9.55 11.77
C TYR A 13 15.81 -8.09 11.52
N GLU A 14 15.52 -7.30 12.52
CA GLU A 14 15.35 -5.85 12.39
C GLU A 14 16.67 -5.18 11.96
N GLN A 15 17.79 -5.54 12.61
CA GLN A 15 19.11 -5.07 12.20
C GLN A 15 19.47 -5.53 10.78
N LYS A 16 19.10 -6.78 10.44
CA LYS A 16 19.29 -7.29 9.08
C LYS A 16 18.45 -6.52 8.07
N LEU A 17 17.17 -6.23 8.37
CA LEU A 17 16.30 -5.42 7.53
C LEU A 17 16.91 -4.04 7.27
N LYS A 18 17.40 -3.37 8.32
CA LYS A 18 18.08 -2.08 8.18
C LYS A 18 19.23 -2.14 7.17
N ARG A 19 20.11 -3.13 7.28
CA ARG A 19 21.23 -3.32 6.32
C ARG A 19 20.73 -3.58 4.90
N VAL A 20 19.64 -4.31 4.74
CA VAL A 20 19.04 -4.55 3.42
C VAL A 20 18.49 -3.26 2.82
N MET A 21 17.82 -2.43 3.61
CA MET A 21 17.33 -1.12 3.17
C MET A 21 18.49 -0.18 2.79
N GLU A 22 19.56 -0.15 3.55
CA GLU A 22 20.78 0.59 3.22
C GLU A 22 21.38 0.12 1.87
N ARG A 23 21.42 -1.19 1.58
CA ARG A 23 21.87 -1.75 0.30
C ARG A 23 20.96 -1.38 -0.87
N PHE A 24 19.65 -1.22 -0.65
CA PHE A 24 18.72 -0.71 -1.64
C PHE A 24 18.79 0.82 -1.83
N GLY A 25 19.51 1.53 -0.96
CA GLY A 25 19.50 3.00 -0.93
C GLY A 25 18.17 3.58 -0.45
N VAL A 26 17.45 2.84 0.41
CA VAL A 26 16.14 3.20 0.95
C VAL A 26 16.30 3.75 2.35
N SER A 27 15.80 4.98 2.58
CA SER A 27 15.72 5.63 3.91
C SER A 27 14.33 5.48 4.55
N ASP A 28 13.30 5.47 3.73
CA ASP A 28 11.91 5.49 4.18
C ASP A 28 11.33 4.07 4.12
N TYR A 29 11.27 3.43 5.27
CA TYR A 29 10.67 2.10 5.42
C TYR A 29 9.99 1.95 6.77
N ARG A 30 9.01 1.06 6.84
CA ARG A 30 8.29 0.69 8.04
C ARG A 30 7.94 -0.80 8.02
N TYR A 31 7.76 -1.38 9.18
CA TYR A 31 7.35 -2.77 9.35
C TYR A 31 6.54 -2.90 10.64
N ASP A 32 5.68 -3.89 10.65
CA ASP A 32 4.91 -4.24 11.83
C ASP A 32 4.47 -5.70 11.76
N TRP A 33 4.00 -6.24 12.87
CA TRP A 33 3.43 -7.57 12.98
C TRP A 33 2.32 -7.61 14.02
N ASN A 34 1.34 -8.45 13.76
CA ASN A 34 0.31 -8.81 14.73
C ASN A 34 0.40 -10.32 15.03
N ARG A 35 -0.68 -10.90 15.58
CA ARG A 35 -0.68 -12.32 15.99
C ARG A 35 -0.64 -13.31 14.81
N SER A 36 -0.96 -12.89 13.59
CA SER A 36 -1.17 -13.78 12.44
C SER A 36 -0.39 -13.40 11.19
N GLU A 37 0.08 -12.18 11.11
CA GLU A 37 0.69 -11.60 9.90
C GLU A 37 1.76 -10.58 10.23
N THR A 38 2.60 -10.29 9.24
CA THR A 38 3.64 -9.28 9.29
C THR A 38 3.79 -8.64 7.93
N TYR A 39 4.26 -7.39 7.91
CA TYR A 39 4.58 -6.70 6.68
C TYR A 39 5.86 -5.87 6.78
N VAL A 40 6.45 -5.59 5.64
CA VAL A 40 7.52 -4.61 5.44
C VAL A 40 7.11 -3.73 4.26
N GLU A 41 7.15 -2.43 4.47
CA GLU A 41 6.90 -1.43 3.44
C GLU A 41 8.10 -0.51 3.31
N PHE A 42 8.42 -0.11 2.09
CA PHE A 42 9.50 0.84 1.84
C PHE A 42 9.26 1.67 0.58
N CYS A 43 9.84 2.87 0.57
CA CYS A 43 9.78 3.77 -0.57
C CYS A 43 11.06 3.65 -1.42
N TYR A 44 10.93 3.20 -2.67
CA TYR A 44 12.03 3.13 -3.62
C TYR A 44 11.71 3.94 -4.87
N LYS A 45 12.57 4.89 -5.22
CA LYS A 45 12.39 5.82 -6.35
C LYS A 45 11.02 6.53 -6.33
N GLY A 46 10.53 6.92 -5.15
CA GLY A 46 9.25 7.62 -4.97
C GLY A 46 7.99 6.74 -5.00
N GLN A 47 8.15 5.44 -5.16
CA GLN A 47 7.06 4.47 -5.14
C GLN A 47 7.12 3.63 -3.87
N TRP A 48 5.99 3.46 -3.18
CA TRP A 48 5.87 2.56 -2.05
C TRP A 48 5.63 1.12 -2.51
N TYR A 49 6.27 0.19 -1.82
CA TYR A 49 6.16 -1.25 -2.03
C TYR A 49 5.79 -1.92 -0.72
N HIS A 50 4.92 -2.93 -0.81
CA HIS A 50 4.37 -3.65 0.34
C HIS A 50 4.66 -5.15 0.22
N PHE A 51 5.33 -5.70 1.22
CA PHE A 51 5.64 -7.11 1.35
C PHE A 51 4.94 -7.63 2.59
N GLU A 52 3.99 -8.53 2.42
CA GLU A 52 3.25 -9.13 3.52
C GLU A 52 3.43 -10.64 3.56
N ASN A 53 3.36 -11.20 4.76
CA ASN A 53 3.37 -12.63 4.97
C ASN A 53 2.43 -13.00 6.13
N ASN A 54 1.80 -14.16 6.01
CA ASN A 54 0.94 -14.72 7.03
C ASN A 54 1.11 -16.24 7.12
N PHE A 55 0.54 -16.87 8.16
CA PHE A 55 0.69 -18.31 8.36
C PHE A 55 0.16 -19.15 7.21
N ASP A 56 -0.93 -18.74 6.55
CA ASP A 56 -1.52 -19.48 5.44
C ASP A 56 -0.61 -19.45 4.20
N LYS A 57 -0.08 -18.28 3.84
CA LYS A 57 0.89 -18.13 2.75
C LYS A 57 2.16 -18.92 3.04
N ALA A 58 2.74 -18.75 4.23
CA ALA A 58 3.98 -19.38 4.62
C ALA A 58 3.85 -20.91 4.70
N ASN A 59 2.83 -21.43 5.36
CA ASN A 59 2.64 -22.86 5.52
C ASN A 59 2.28 -23.56 4.21
N ARG A 60 1.55 -22.91 3.29
CA ARG A 60 1.30 -23.43 1.95
C ARG A 60 2.59 -23.64 1.15
N ALA A 61 3.56 -22.74 1.28
CA ALA A 61 4.87 -22.90 0.66
C ALA A 61 5.66 -24.08 1.22
N TYR A 62 5.43 -24.45 2.49
CA TYR A 62 6.12 -25.53 3.19
C TYR A 62 5.39 -26.89 3.20
N GLU A 63 4.21 -27.00 2.61
CA GLU A 63 3.45 -28.27 2.55
C GLU A 63 4.30 -29.45 2.07
N LYS A 64 5.18 -29.22 1.08
CA LYS A 64 6.07 -30.25 0.52
C LYS A 64 7.25 -30.62 1.42
N THR A 65 7.55 -29.84 2.44
CA THR A 65 8.76 -30.02 3.28
C THR A 65 8.46 -30.48 4.70
N HIS A 66 7.17 -30.67 5.05
CA HIS A 66 6.70 -31.03 6.39
C HIS A 66 7.15 -30.05 7.52
N LYS A 67 7.61 -28.87 7.15
CA LYS A 67 7.93 -27.81 8.11
C LYS A 67 6.71 -26.93 8.28
N ARG A 68 6.42 -26.56 9.52
CA ARG A 68 5.33 -25.64 9.84
C ARG A 68 5.87 -24.42 10.56
N ILE A 69 5.48 -23.24 10.09
CA ILE A 69 5.75 -21.98 10.75
C ILE A 69 4.64 -21.73 11.78
N VAL A 70 5.06 -21.44 13.00
CA VAL A 70 4.18 -21.29 14.17
C VAL A 70 4.36 -19.92 14.83
N TYR A 71 5.45 -19.20 14.54
CA TYR A 71 5.79 -17.93 15.15
C TYR A 71 5.79 -16.80 14.13
N VAL A 72 5.22 -15.66 14.51
CA VAL A 72 5.19 -14.47 13.65
C VAL A 72 6.60 -13.94 13.37
N SER A 73 7.54 -14.08 14.30
CA SER A 73 8.95 -13.78 14.09
C SER A 73 9.57 -14.55 12.91
N ASP A 74 9.12 -15.77 12.67
CA ASP A 74 9.59 -16.57 11.53
C ASP A 74 8.97 -16.06 10.20
N LEU A 75 7.74 -15.52 10.24
CA LEU A 75 7.11 -14.86 9.09
C LEU A 75 7.89 -13.60 8.70
N PHE A 76 8.26 -12.78 9.69
CA PHE A 76 9.07 -11.59 9.48
C PHE A 76 10.45 -11.95 8.93
N ALA A 77 11.10 -12.95 9.54
CA ALA A 77 12.39 -13.46 9.06
C ALA A 77 12.33 -13.87 7.58
N GLN A 78 11.24 -14.51 7.13
CA GLN A 78 11.08 -14.88 5.73
C GLN A 78 11.06 -13.67 4.79
N ILE A 79 10.33 -12.59 5.15
CA ILE A 79 10.33 -11.35 4.35
C ILE A 79 11.74 -10.78 4.28
N VAL A 80 12.42 -10.64 5.42
CA VAL A 80 13.77 -10.07 5.50
C VAL A 80 14.77 -10.88 4.68
N LEU A 81 14.71 -12.21 4.74
CA LEU A 81 15.59 -13.11 3.95
C LEU A 81 15.29 -13.05 2.45
N ALA A 82 14.01 -12.89 2.07
CA ALA A 82 13.63 -12.68 0.68
C ALA A 82 14.18 -11.35 0.15
N LEU A 83 14.04 -10.27 0.90
CA LEU A 83 14.59 -8.95 0.57
C LEU A 83 16.13 -8.98 0.52
N GLU A 84 16.79 -9.70 1.43
CA GLU A 84 18.24 -9.89 1.39
C GLU A 84 18.67 -10.63 0.10
N SER A 85 17.90 -11.61 -0.34
CA SER A 85 18.17 -12.31 -1.59
C SER A 85 18.02 -11.41 -2.80
N LEU A 86 16.99 -10.55 -2.82
CA LEU A 86 16.82 -9.53 -3.85
C LEU A 86 17.99 -8.52 -3.85
N ALA A 87 18.48 -8.11 -2.67
CA ALA A 87 19.62 -7.22 -2.60
C ALA A 87 20.88 -7.85 -3.23
N ARG A 88 21.11 -9.14 -3.03
CA ARG A 88 22.22 -9.86 -3.70
C ARG A 88 22.05 -9.90 -5.21
N LEU A 89 20.84 -10.17 -5.71
CA LEU A 89 20.57 -10.22 -7.15
C LEU A 89 20.78 -8.87 -7.83
N THR A 90 20.36 -7.79 -7.17
CA THR A 90 20.56 -6.43 -7.68
C THR A 90 22.03 -6.02 -7.69
N GLU A 91 22.81 -6.39 -6.68
CA GLU A 91 24.25 -6.16 -6.62
C GLU A 91 25.05 -6.93 -7.69
N GLN A 92 24.54 -8.08 -8.12
CA GLN A 92 25.10 -8.83 -9.24
C GLN A 92 24.84 -8.17 -10.60
N GLY A 93 24.05 -7.10 -10.65
CA GLY A 93 23.80 -6.32 -11.86
C GLY A 93 22.90 -6.99 -12.89
N LEU A 94 22.20 -8.08 -12.52
CA LEU A 94 21.30 -8.78 -13.45
C LEU A 94 20.09 -7.94 -13.84
N TYR A 95 19.45 -7.30 -12.86
CA TYR A 95 18.33 -6.38 -13.06
C TYR A 95 18.30 -5.35 -11.92
N GLU A 96 17.70 -4.18 -12.20
CA GLU A 96 17.42 -3.19 -11.15
C GLU A 96 16.37 -3.72 -10.15
N LEU A 97 16.40 -3.22 -8.92
CA LEU A 97 15.45 -3.59 -7.88
C LEU A 97 13.99 -3.40 -8.32
N SER A 98 13.69 -2.29 -9.01
CA SER A 98 12.34 -2.00 -9.54
C SER A 98 11.75 -3.15 -10.37
N TYR A 99 12.56 -3.84 -11.15
CA TYR A 99 12.11 -4.97 -11.95
C TYR A 99 11.59 -6.14 -11.10
N TRP A 100 12.31 -6.43 -9.99
CA TRP A 100 11.98 -7.55 -9.11
C TRP A 100 10.75 -7.29 -8.23
N ILE A 101 10.55 -6.03 -7.83
CA ILE A 101 9.50 -5.63 -6.90
C ILE A 101 8.27 -5.01 -7.58
N GLU A 102 8.21 -4.99 -8.91
CA GLU A 102 7.11 -4.39 -9.69
C GLU A 102 5.73 -4.88 -9.26
N GLY A 103 5.58 -6.18 -9.03
CA GLY A 103 4.34 -6.79 -8.57
C GLY A 103 3.96 -6.50 -7.11
N MET A 104 4.86 -5.89 -6.35
CA MET A 104 4.68 -5.54 -4.92
C MET A 104 4.40 -4.05 -4.73
N LYS A 105 4.11 -3.32 -5.80
CA LYS A 105 3.70 -1.92 -5.70
C LYS A 105 2.51 -1.79 -4.77
N MET A 106 2.70 -0.98 -3.75
CA MET A 106 1.59 -0.51 -2.97
C MET A 106 0.78 0.40 -3.87
N LEU A 107 -0.40 -0.03 -4.24
CA LEU A 107 -1.38 0.90 -4.79
C LEU A 107 -1.53 2.00 -3.72
N PRO A 108 -1.56 3.29 -4.11
CA PRO A 108 -1.89 4.33 -3.16
C PRO A 108 -3.11 3.82 -2.39
N PRO A 109 -3.14 3.92 -1.04
CA PRO A 109 -4.28 3.47 -0.27
C PRO A 109 -5.49 4.00 -1.02
N ALA A 110 -6.40 3.09 -1.43
CA ALA A 110 -7.63 3.49 -2.11
C ALA A 110 -8.09 4.67 -1.29
N SER A 111 -7.98 5.87 -1.86
CA SER A 111 -8.03 7.13 -1.11
C SER A 111 -9.19 6.94 -0.17
N SER A 112 -9.02 7.19 1.15
CA SER A 112 -10.12 7.05 2.12
C SER A 112 -11.36 7.84 1.66
N VAL A 113 -11.16 8.60 0.62
CA VAL A 113 -12.11 9.37 -0.16
C VAL A 113 -12.50 8.52 -1.37
N PRO A 114 -13.79 8.12 -1.48
CA PRO A 114 -14.31 7.45 -2.67
C PRO A 114 -13.96 8.20 -3.96
N ALA A 115 -13.76 7.46 -5.05
CA ALA A 115 -13.27 8.00 -6.33
C ALA A 115 -14.13 9.17 -6.84
N CYS A 116 -15.44 9.17 -6.56
CA CYS A 116 -16.35 10.25 -6.93
C CYS A 116 -15.98 11.59 -6.24
N PHE A 117 -15.60 11.57 -4.94
CA PHE A 117 -15.17 12.78 -4.23
C PHE A 117 -13.79 13.24 -4.70
N ALA A 118 -12.86 12.32 -4.90
CA ALA A 118 -11.53 12.62 -5.44
C ALA A 118 -11.64 13.27 -6.84
N ALA A 119 -12.57 12.80 -7.68
CA ALA A 119 -12.85 13.38 -9.00
C ALA A 119 -13.41 14.82 -8.93
N LEU A 120 -14.06 15.17 -7.82
CA LEU A 120 -14.51 16.54 -7.54
C LEU A 120 -13.43 17.39 -6.85
N GLY A 121 -12.23 16.81 -6.62
CA GLY A 121 -11.08 17.47 -6.01
C GLY A 121 -11.17 17.60 -4.49
N PHE A 122 -11.90 16.70 -3.84
CA PHE A 122 -11.89 16.54 -2.39
C PHE A 122 -10.75 15.60 -1.97
N ASP A 123 -10.06 15.92 -0.91
CA ASP A 123 -9.07 15.08 -0.21
C ASP A 123 -9.68 14.36 1.00
N HIS A 124 -10.94 14.68 1.37
CA HIS A 124 -11.73 14.06 2.42
C HIS A 124 -13.21 13.97 1.98
N ILE A 125 -14.01 13.19 2.70
CA ILE A 125 -15.46 13.17 2.51
C ILE A 125 -16.03 14.44 3.14
N PRO A 126 -16.75 15.30 2.39
CA PRO A 126 -17.32 16.53 2.95
C PRO A 126 -18.33 16.23 4.06
N ASP A 127 -18.30 17.05 5.12
CA ASP A 127 -19.17 16.88 6.27
C ASP A 127 -20.64 17.25 5.97
N THR A 128 -20.85 18.05 4.94
CA THR A 128 -22.19 18.55 4.59
C THR A 128 -22.47 18.43 3.09
N GLU A 129 -23.77 18.24 2.78
CA GLU A 129 -24.22 18.25 1.39
C GLU A 129 -24.05 19.62 0.72
N GLU A 130 -24.10 20.70 1.50
CA GLU A 130 -23.88 22.09 1.03
C GLU A 130 -22.44 22.24 0.49
N GLU A 131 -21.45 21.69 1.16
CA GLU A 131 -20.05 21.72 0.71
C GLU A 131 -19.90 21.00 -0.63
N LEU A 132 -20.48 19.81 -0.77
CA LEU A 132 -20.52 19.05 -2.02
C LEU A 132 -21.20 19.87 -3.14
N LYS A 133 -22.34 20.49 -2.88
CA LYS A 133 -23.08 21.35 -3.83
C LYS A 133 -22.26 22.56 -4.24
N GLN A 134 -21.60 23.20 -3.30
CA GLN A 134 -20.75 24.36 -3.58
C GLN A 134 -19.59 24.00 -4.51
N ARG A 135 -18.91 22.91 -4.23
CA ARG A 135 -17.81 22.42 -5.06
C ARG A 135 -18.28 22.06 -6.47
N PHE A 136 -19.39 21.33 -6.57
CA PHE A 136 -20.00 21.01 -7.86
C PHE A 136 -20.31 22.27 -8.68
N ARG A 137 -20.92 23.31 -8.06
CA ARG A 137 -21.22 24.57 -8.75
C ARG A 137 -19.98 25.28 -9.29
N GLN A 138 -18.88 25.26 -8.54
CA GLN A 138 -17.60 25.82 -8.99
C GLN A 138 -17.07 25.10 -10.23
N LEU A 139 -17.04 23.76 -10.19
CA LEU A 139 -16.54 22.94 -11.29
C LEU A 139 -17.49 22.98 -12.50
N ALA A 140 -18.79 23.04 -12.28
CA ALA A 140 -19.80 23.12 -13.34
C ALA A 140 -19.65 24.38 -14.19
N LYS A 141 -19.26 25.52 -13.59
CA LYS A 141 -19.00 26.76 -14.35
C LYS A 141 -17.86 26.63 -15.34
N VAL A 142 -16.83 25.81 -15.01
CA VAL A 142 -15.67 25.58 -15.85
C VAL A 142 -15.91 24.47 -16.88
N ALA A 143 -16.64 23.41 -16.46
CA ALA A 143 -16.92 22.26 -17.33
C ALA A 143 -18.07 22.50 -18.31
N HIS A 144 -18.90 23.52 -18.10
CA HIS A 144 -20.04 23.80 -18.97
C HIS A 144 -19.58 24.30 -20.35
N PRO A 145 -20.23 23.89 -21.46
CA PRO A 145 -19.88 24.34 -22.81
C PRO A 145 -19.85 25.85 -22.97
N ASP A 146 -20.79 26.57 -22.34
CA ASP A 146 -20.85 28.05 -22.37
C ASP A 146 -19.68 28.69 -21.59
N GLY A 147 -19.04 27.95 -20.70
CA GLY A 147 -17.88 28.40 -19.92
C GLY A 147 -16.52 27.97 -20.50
N GLY A 148 -16.49 27.37 -21.68
CA GLY A 148 -15.28 26.89 -22.34
C GLY A 148 -14.94 25.41 -22.08
N GLY A 149 -15.78 24.67 -21.38
CA GLY A 149 -15.69 23.24 -21.19
C GLY A 149 -16.30 22.43 -22.35
N SER A 150 -16.49 21.12 -22.14
CA SER A 150 -17.14 20.24 -23.10
C SER A 150 -18.35 19.54 -22.46
N GLU A 151 -19.32 19.15 -23.30
CA GLU A 151 -20.47 18.35 -22.85
C GLU A 151 -20.03 17.06 -22.15
N GLU A 152 -19.00 16.41 -22.65
CA GLU A 152 -18.44 15.18 -22.04
C GLU A 152 -17.89 15.45 -20.64
N GLN A 153 -17.12 16.51 -20.46
CA GLN A 153 -16.59 16.92 -19.16
C GLN A 153 -17.72 17.23 -18.16
N PHE A 154 -18.77 17.92 -18.62
CA PHE A 154 -19.91 18.24 -17.79
C PHE A 154 -20.71 16.98 -17.38
N GLN A 155 -20.91 16.03 -18.31
CA GLN A 155 -21.58 14.75 -18.00
C GLN A 155 -20.78 13.89 -17.00
N VAL A 156 -19.45 13.83 -17.13
CA VAL A 156 -18.58 13.13 -16.18
C VAL A 156 -18.66 13.78 -14.80
N LEU A 157 -18.62 15.10 -14.72
CA LEU A 157 -18.76 15.85 -13.48
C LEU A 157 -20.11 15.58 -12.80
N LYS A 158 -21.19 15.60 -13.57
CA LYS A 158 -22.54 15.32 -13.07
C LYS A 158 -22.68 13.90 -12.53
N ARG A 159 -22.13 12.93 -13.21
CA ARG A 159 -22.13 11.51 -12.75
C ARG A 159 -21.42 11.38 -11.41
N ASN A 160 -20.19 11.91 -11.29
CA ASN A 160 -19.43 11.86 -10.04
C ASN A 160 -20.18 12.57 -8.89
N TYR A 161 -20.86 13.68 -9.17
CA TYR A 161 -21.67 14.37 -8.16
C TYR A 161 -22.83 13.51 -7.65
N LEU A 162 -23.55 12.82 -8.54
CA LEU A 162 -24.65 11.93 -8.17
C LEU A 162 -24.17 10.73 -7.36
N GLU A 163 -22.99 10.16 -7.70
CA GLU A 163 -22.36 9.09 -6.93
C GLU A 163 -21.97 9.56 -5.52
N CYS A 164 -21.44 10.79 -5.39
CA CYS A 164 -21.15 11.37 -4.08
C CYS A 164 -22.40 11.56 -3.23
N GLN A 165 -23.50 12.04 -3.82
CA GLN A 165 -24.78 12.20 -3.12
C GLN A 165 -25.32 10.85 -2.63
N ALA A 166 -25.30 9.81 -3.48
CA ALA A 166 -25.74 8.47 -3.12
C ALA A 166 -24.92 7.94 -1.94
N TYR A 167 -23.60 8.09 -1.98
CA TYR A 167 -22.70 7.70 -0.90
C TYR A 167 -23.01 8.38 0.44
N MET A 168 -23.30 9.69 0.42
CA MET A 168 -23.63 10.44 1.64
C MET A 168 -24.97 10.01 2.24
N LEU A 169 -25.96 9.69 1.39
CA LEU A 169 -27.28 9.20 1.83
C LEU A 169 -27.20 7.79 2.46
N GLU A 170 -26.32 6.91 1.99
CA GLU A 170 -26.16 5.57 2.55
C GLU A 170 -25.49 5.59 3.95
N LYS A 171 -24.78 6.66 4.27
CA LYS A 171 -24.06 6.79 5.54
C LYS A 171 -24.75 7.71 6.57
N SER A 172 -25.85 8.37 6.22
CA SER A 172 -26.68 9.18 7.12
C SER A 172 -27.70 8.32 7.84
#